data_d5193b15ac23473090797f1e98a75052
#
_entry.id   d5193b15ac23473090797f1e98a75052
#
_cell.length_a   1.000
_cell.length_b   1.000
_cell.length_c   1.000
_cell.angle_alpha   90.00
_cell.angle_beta   90.00
_cell.angle_gamma   90.00
#
_symmetry.space_group_name_H-M   'P 1'
#
loop_
_entity.id
_entity.type
_entity.pdbx_description
1 polymer ?
#
loop_
_entity_poly.entity_id
_entity_poly.type
_entity_poly.pdbx_seq_one_letter_code
_entity_poly.pdbx_strand_id
1 'polypeptide(L)'
;HADVVKVACLAQLVNALAPIMTEPGGRAWAQTTYWPFFYGSQFGRGTALQQEVEVPTYACGVSPKAPYLSSSAVLSEDGTHVTVFAVNKSLDEAMTLELDGLNAVLEQHVTLTAPSLDSENTADAQPALPREVAVGAEAPELPAASWNMLRFRLS
;
A
#
# COMPACT_ATOMS: atom_id res chain seq x y z
N HIS A 1 12.58 -8.58 -3.63
CA HIS A 1 13.71 -8.73 -4.60
C HIS A 1 14.66 -7.51 -4.61
N ALA A 2 14.84 -6.85 -3.46
CA ALA A 2 15.75 -5.70 -3.32
C ALA A 2 17.24 -6.08 -3.51
N ASP A 3 17.55 -7.37 -3.46
CA ASP A 3 18.87 -7.94 -3.79
C ASP A 3 19.23 -7.72 -5.26
N VAL A 4 18.27 -7.79 -6.16
CA VAL A 4 18.47 -7.68 -7.62
C VAL A 4 17.84 -6.42 -8.23
N VAL A 5 16.66 -6.00 -7.76
CA VAL A 5 15.97 -4.80 -8.27
C VAL A 5 16.48 -3.56 -7.55
N LYS A 6 17.25 -2.73 -8.23
CA LYS A 6 17.86 -1.51 -7.66
C LYS A 6 17.11 -0.23 -8.03
N VAL A 7 16.38 -0.23 -9.14
CA VAL A 7 15.59 0.91 -9.60
C VAL A 7 14.28 0.40 -10.20
N ALA A 8 13.18 1.02 -9.79
CA ALA A 8 11.86 0.80 -10.37
C ALA A 8 11.23 2.15 -10.72
N CYS A 9 10.73 2.27 -11.95
CA CYS A 9 10.13 3.50 -12.45
C CYS A 9 8.74 3.20 -13.04
N LEU A 10 7.77 4.11 -12.80
CA LEU A 10 6.54 4.11 -13.56
C LEU A 10 6.78 4.75 -14.93
N ALA A 11 6.32 4.08 -15.99
CA ALA A 11 6.38 4.62 -17.35
C ALA A 11 5.42 5.81 -17.45
N GLN A 12 5.92 6.90 -18.09
CA GLN A 12 5.25 8.19 -18.22
C GLN A 12 4.89 8.83 -16.88
N LEU A 13 5.16 10.11 -16.74
CA LEU A 13 4.80 10.86 -15.53
C LEU A 13 3.39 11.44 -15.64
N VAL A 14 3.00 11.87 -16.83
CA VAL A 14 1.78 12.63 -17.10
C VAL A 14 1.04 12.07 -18.31
N ASN A 15 -0.28 11.90 -18.18
CA ASN A 15 -1.23 11.46 -19.21
C ASN A 15 -1.00 10.05 -19.77
N ALA A 16 -1.84 9.61 -20.68
CA ALA A 16 -1.90 8.24 -21.21
C ALA A 16 -2.06 7.19 -20.09
N LEU A 17 -1.01 6.44 -19.76
CA LEU A 17 -1.02 5.43 -18.67
C LEU A 17 -0.40 5.95 -17.38
N ALA A 18 -0.15 7.26 -17.31
CA ALA A 18 0.58 7.87 -16.20
C ALA A 18 -0.25 7.94 -14.90
N PRO A 19 0.44 8.03 -13.75
CA PRO A 19 -0.21 8.23 -12.46
C PRO A 19 -0.80 9.63 -12.28
N ILE A 20 -0.45 10.60 -13.12
CA ILE A 20 -0.97 11.97 -13.12
C ILE A 20 -1.67 12.25 -14.45
N MET A 21 -2.90 12.71 -14.37
CA MET A 21 -3.70 13.12 -15.53
C MET A 21 -3.86 14.64 -15.56
N THR A 22 -3.92 15.22 -16.75
CA THR A 22 -4.09 16.66 -16.94
C THR A 22 -4.99 16.97 -18.11
N GLU A 23 -5.66 18.14 -18.05
CA GLU A 23 -6.39 18.75 -19.16
C GLU A 23 -5.58 19.90 -19.75
N PRO A 24 -5.58 20.13 -21.07
CA PRO A 24 -4.90 21.27 -21.67
C PRO A 24 -5.40 22.61 -21.09
N GLY A 25 -4.50 23.36 -20.44
CA GLY A 25 -4.86 24.64 -19.77
C GLY A 25 -5.80 24.49 -18.58
N GLY A 26 -6.02 23.27 -18.08
CA GLY A 26 -7.01 22.96 -17.07
C GLY A 26 -6.42 22.31 -15.82
N ARG A 27 -7.17 21.38 -15.29
CA ARG A 27 -6.90 20.70 -14.01
C ARG A 27 -5.89 19.57 -14.15
N ALA A 28 -5.30 19.18 -13.02
CA ALA A 28 -4.52 17.94 -12.87
C ALA A 28 -5.07 17.13 -11.70
N TRP A 29 -5.01 15.80 -11.81
CA TRP A 29 -5.42 14.89 -10.74
C TRP A 29 -4.56 13.63 -10.72
N ALA A 30 -4.50 12.99 -9.54
CA ALA A 30 -3.78 11.74 -9.35
C ALA A 30 -4.70 10.54 -9.61
N GLN A 31 -4.19 9.57 -10.38
CA GLN A 31 -4.82 8.26 -10.52
C GLN A 31 -4.57 7.40 -9.27
N THR A 32 -5.32 6.30 -9.13
CA THR A 32 -5.16 5.37 -8.00
C THR A 32 -3.74 4.85 -7.85
N THR A 33 -3.06 4.57 -8.96
CA THR A 33 -1.67 4.08 -9.01
C THR A 33 -0.62 5.09 -8.54
N TYR A 34 -0.96 6.37 -8.48
CA TYR A 34 -0.08 7.41 -7.97
C TYR A 34 0.27 7.19 -6.50
N TRP A 35 -0.71 6.84 -5.69
CA TRP A 35 -0.59 6.83 -4.24
C TRP A 35 0.34 5.74 -3.70
N PRO A 36 0.24 4.47 -4.11
CA PRO A 36 1.22 3.46 -3.73
C PRO A 36 2.66 3.82 -4.11
N PHE A 37 2.84 4.42 -5.28
CA PHE A 37 4.16 4.88 -5.72
C PHE A 37 4.66 6.08 -4.92
N PHE A 38 3.78 7.04 -4.63
CA PHE A 38 4.11 8.20 -3.79
C PHE A 38 4.57 7.76 -2.40
N TYR A 39 3.76 6.98 -1.69
CA TYR A 39 4.11 6.50 -0.35
C TYR A 39 5.33 5.57 -0.36
N GLY A 40 5.48 4.72 -1.38
CA GLY A 40 6.66 3.91 -1.58
C GLY A 40 7.93 4.75 -1.76
N SER A 41 7.85 5.87 -2.50
CA SER A 41 8.98 6.79 -2.68
C SER A 41 9.37 7.54 -1.41
N GLN A 42 8.41 7.81 -0.52
CA GLN A 42 8.63 8.52 0.76
C GLN A 42 9.12 7.60 1.87
N PHE A 43 8.51 6.42 2.02
CA PHE A 43 8.68 5.54 3.17
C PHE A 43 9.29 4.18 2.83
N GLY A 44 9.51 3.89 1.55
CA GLY A 44 10.12 2.64 1.09
C GLY A 44 11.64 2.70 0.92
N ARG A 45 12.31 3.68 1.55
CA ARG A 45 13.77 3.82 1.51
C ARG A 45 14.39 3.22 2.77
N GLY A 46 15.46 2.44 2.57
CA GLY A 46 16.16 1.78 3.65
C GLY A 46 16.47 0.32 3.33
N THR A 47 16.39 -0.54 4.35
CA THR A 47 16.67 -1.97 4.22
C THR A 47 15.37 -2.74 4.06
N ALA A 48 15.20 -3.46 2.94
CA ALA A 48 14.07 -4.37 2.76
C ALA A 48 14.18 -5.54 3.74
N LEU A 49 13.11 -5.80 4.48
CA LEU A 49 13.03 -6.88 5.45
C LEU A 49 12.41 -8.13 4.81
N GLN A 50 12.96 -9.28 5.13
CA GLN A 50 12.33 -10.55 4.79
C GLN A 50 11.19 -10.80 5.77
N GLN A 51 10.03 -11.15 5.23
CA GLN A 51 8.82 -11.44 6.00
C GLN A 51 8.45 -12.91 5.85
N GLU A 52 7.98 -13.51 6.93
CA GLU A 52 7.18 -14.74 6.91
C GLU A 52 5.73 -14.32 7.09
N VAL A 53 4.86 -14.68 6.14
CA VAL A 53 3.46 -14.23 6.13
C VAL A 53 2.55 -15.43 6.27
N GLU A 54 1.83 -15.48 7.39
CA GLU A 54 0.78 -16.46 7.63
C GLU A 54 -0.58 -15.83 7.33
N VAL A 55 -1.25 -16.29 6.28
CA VAL A 55 -2.53 -15.76 5.84
C VAL A 55 -3.34 -16.82 5.08
N PRO A 56 -4.67 -16.79 5.15
CA PRO A 56 -5.53 -17.62 4.31
C PRO A 56 -5.22 -17.46 2.82
N THR A 57 -5.47 -18.52 2.05
CA THR A 57 -5.23 -18.56 0.62
C THR A 57 -6.52 -18.89 -0.14
N TYR A 58 -6.55 -18.49 -1.42
CA TYR A 58 -7.64 -18.80 -2.34
C TYR A 58 -7.09 -19.41 -3.64
N ALA A 59 -7.93 -20.14 -4.34
CA ALA A 59 -7.59 -20.66 -5.66
C ALA A 59 -7.96 -19.66 -6.75
N CYS A 60 -7.05 -19.42 -7.69
CA CYS A 60 -7.30 -18.60 -8.87
C CYS A 60 -6.69 -19.27 -10.11
N GLY A 61 -6.96 -18.70 -11.30
CA GLY A 61 -6.55 -19.29 -12.58
C GLY A 61 -5.05 -19.50 -12.76
N VAL A 62 -4.21 -18.79 -11.98
CA VAL A 62 -2.74 -18.87 -12.04
C VAL A 62 -2.10 -19.52 -10.83
N SER A 63 -2.85 -19.76 -9.77
CA SER A 63 -2.33 -20.36 -8.52
C SER A 63 -3.44 -21.10 -7.76
N PRO A 64 -3.21 -22.33 -7.30
CA PRO A 64 -4.15 -23.02 -6.42
C PRO A 64 -4.14 -22.48 -4.99
N LYS A 65 -3.14 -21.70 -4.59
CA LYS A 65 -2.94 -21.13 -3.25
C LYS A 65 -2.38 -19.71 -3.34
N ALA A 66 -3.16 -18.78 -3.85
CA ALA A 66 -2.81 -17.37 -3.82
C ALA A 66 -3.07 -16.79 -2.42
N PRO A 67 -2.12 -16.11 -1.76
CA PRO A 67 -2.37 -15.51 -0.46
C PRO A 67 -3.31 -14.31 -0.59
N TYR A 68 -4.22 -14.14 0.38
CA TYR A 68 -5.08 -12.95 0.43
C TYR A 68 -4.31 -11.67 0.79
N LEU A 69 -3.19 -11.78 1.51
CA LEU A 69 -2.31 -10.64 1.81
C LEU A 69 -1.08 -10.67 0.92
N SER A 70 -0.74 -9.53 0.33
CA SER A 70 0.59 -9.25 -0.22
C SER A 70 1.21 -8.12 0.57
N SER A 71 2.43 -8.30 1.06
CA SER A 71 3.10 -7.28 1.85
C SER A 71 4.58 -7.14 1.51
N SER A 72 5.13 -6.00 1.89
CA SER A 72 6.57 -5.74 1.93
C SER A 72 6.87 -4.84 3.12
N ALA A 73 8.04 -5.01 3.74
CA ALA A 73 8.47 -4.20 4.87
C ALA A 73 9.85 -3.62 4.63
N VAL A 74 10.05 -2.39 5.11
CA VAL A 74 11.30 -1.65 4.99
C VAL A 74 11.66 -1.04 6.33
N LEU A 75 12.87 -1.31 6.79
CA LEU A 75 13.49 -0.58 7.90
C LEU A 75 14.07 0.72 7.36
N SER A 76 13.70 1.85 7.95
CA SER A 76 14.21 3.18 7.58
C SER A 76 15.74 3.27 7.69
N GLU A 77 16.35 4.19 6.93
CA GLU A 77 17.82 4.38 6.92
C GLU A 77 18.40 4.72 8.30
N ASP A 78 17.63 5.42 9.12
CA ASP A 78 18.00 5.77 10.51
C ASP A 78 17.73 4.65 11.54
N GLY A 79 17.15 3.53 11.07
CA GLY A 79 16.84 2.38 11.92
C GLY A 79 15.72 2.60 12.94
N THR A 80 14.96 3.69 12.84
CA THR A 80 13.95 4.04 13.86
C THR A 80 12.54 3.57 13.55
N HIS A 81 12.25 3.28 12.27
CA HIS A 81 10.90 2.90 11.84
C HIS A 81 10.91 1.69 10.91
N VAL A 82 9.85 0.91 11.01
CA VAL A 82 9.49 -0.09 10.01
C VAL A 82 8.23 0.37 9.30
N THR A 83 8.29 0.45 7.98
CA THR A 83 7.11 0.71 7.14
C THR A 83 6.68 -0.58 6.47
N VAL A 84 5.42 -0.95 6.67
CA VAL A 84 4.78 -2.10 6.00
C VAL A 84 3.82 -1.57 4.94
N PHE A 85 4.02 -2.02 3.71
CA PHE A 85 3.06 -1.84 2.63
C PHE A 85 2.29 -3.14 2.46
N ALA A 86 0.97 -3.09 2.53
CA ALA A 86 0.13 -4.27 2.58
C ALA A 86 -1.08 -4.13 1.65
N VAL A 87 -1.39 -5.18 0.90
CA VAL A 87 -2.58 -5.27 0.04
C VAL A 87 -3.47 -6.39 0.54
N ASN A 88 -4.65 -6.04 1.04
CA ASN A 88 -5.70 -7.01 1.28
C ASN A 88 -6.45 -7.28 -0.04
N LYS A 89 -6.30 -8.49 -0.56
CA LYS A 89 -6.91 -8.95 -1.82
C LYS A 89 -8.27 -9.62 -1.64
N SER A 90 -8.74 -9.78 -0.39
CA SER A 90 -10.13 -10.18 -0.17
C SER A 90 -11.06 -9.09 -0.67
N LEU A 91 -12.09 -9.45 -1.41
CA LEU A 91 -13.07 -8.49 -1.92
C LEU A 91 -14.15 -8.17 -0.89
N ASP A 92 -14.33 -9.03 0.11
CA ASP A 92 -15.48 -9.03 1.00
C ASP A 92 -15.09 -8.89 2.47
N GLU A 93 -13.86 -9.27 2.85
CA GLU A 93 -13.45 -9.36 4.24
C GLU A 93 -12.25 -8.45 4.55
N ALA A 94 -12.38 -7.70 5.63
CA ALA A 94 -11.25 -7.03 6.27
C ALA A 94 -10.35 -8.08 6.96
N MET A 95 -9.09 -7.74 7.19
CA MET A 95 -8.18 -8.57 7.96
C MET A 95 -7.38 -7.73 8.95
N THR A 96 -7.12 -8.30 10.11
CA THR A 96 -6.26 -7.70 11.12
C THR A 96 -4.80 -8.02 10.79
N LEU A 97 -3.93 -7.02 10.86
CA LEU A 97 -2.48 -7.19 10.70
C LEU A 97 -1.83 -7.30 12.07
N GLU A 98 -1.20 -8.41 12.34
CA GLU A 98 -0.35 -8.61 13.51
C GLU A 98 1.11 -8.67 13.09
N LEU A 99 1.98 -8.02 13.87
CA LEU A 99 3.43 -8.09 13.71
C LEU A 99 4.00 -8.91 14.88
N ASP A 100 4.58 -10.05 14.53
CA ASP A 100 5.29 -10.87 15.51
C ASP A 100 6.80 -10.60 15.46
N GLY A 101 7.46 -10.72 16.63
CA GLY A 101 8.90 -10.54 16.75
C GLY A 101 9.40 -9.09 16.64
N LEU A 102 8.53 -8.10 16.59
CA LEU A 102 8.89 -6.69 16.49
C LEU A 102 8.32 -5.88 17.65
N ASN A 103 9.19 -5.30 18.48
CA ASN A 103 8.77 -4.37 19.53
C ASN A 103 8.61 -2.97 18.94
N ALA A 104 7.39 -2.64 18.52
CA ALA A 104 7.11 -1.42 17.79
C ALA A 104 5.71 -0.88 18.09
N VAL A 105 5.53 0.42 17.92
CA VAL A 105 4.26 1.13 18.08
C VAL A 105 3.82 1.67 16.73
N LEU A 106 2.59 1.38 16.32
CA LEU A 106 2.00 1.95 15.12
C LEU A 106 1.80 3.46 15.33
N GLU A 107 2.38 4.27 14.46
CA GLU A 107 2.26 5.75 14.50
C GLU A 107 1.44 6.31 13.34
N GLN A 108 1.40 5.61 12.22
CA GLN A 108 0.64 6.06 11.06
C GLN A 108 0.05 4.87 10.30
N HIS A 109 -1.20 4.97 9.94
CA HIS A 109 -1.88 4.05 9.04
C HIS A 109 -2.59 4.85 7.94
N VAL A 110 -2.25 4.58 6.71
CA VAL A 110 -2.92 5.14 5.53
C VAL A 110 -3.54 4.00 4.75
N THR A 111 -4.81 4.10 4.45
CA THR A 111 -5.53 3.13 3.61
C THR A 111 -6.00 3.78 2.31
N LEU A 112 -5.95 3.03 1.22
CA LEU A 112 -6.51 3.38 -0.08
C LEU A 112 -7.52 2.31 -0.47
N THR A 113 -8.75 2.70 -0.55
CA THR A 113 -9.87 1.88 -1.03
C THR A 113 -10.77 2.73 -1.93
N ALA A 114 -11.70 2.09 -2.62
CA ALA A 114 -12.69 2.77 -3.43
C ALA A 114 -14.06 2.07 -3.31
N PRO A 115 -15.18 2.74 -3.65
CA PRO A 115 -16.51 2.15 -3.59
C PRO A 115 -16.69 0.92 -4.51
N SER A 116 -15.92 0.83 -5.58
CA SER A 116 -15.91 -0.28 -6.54
C SER A 116 -14.49 -0.51 -7.07
N LEU A 117 -14.19 -1.73 -7.51
CA LEU A 117 -12.93 -2.06 -8.19
C LEU A 117 -12.76 -1.30 -9.52
N ASP A 118 -13.87 -0.90 -10.15
CA ASP A 118 -13.89 -0.12 -11.39
C ASP A 118 -13.88 1.40 -11.15
N SER A 119 -13.69 1.85 -9.90
CA SER A 119 -13.65 3.28 -9.58
C SER A 119 -12.41 3.95 -10.19
N GLU A 120 -12.64 5.04 -10.90
CA GLU A 120 -11.60 5.86 -11.51
C GLU A 120 -11.58 7.25 -10.89
N ASN A 121 -10.39 7.81 -10.71
CA ASN A 121 -10.23 9.22 -10.39
C ASN A 121 -10.28 10.04 -11.68
N THR A 122 -11.14 11.05 -11.69
CA THR A 122 -11.31 12.02 -12.78
C THR A 122 -11.08 13.44 -12.27
N ALA A 123 -11.08 14.40 -13.19
CA ALA A 123 -11.03 15.81 -12.82
C ALA A 123 -12.21 16.26 -11.93
N ASP A 124 -13.38 15.64 -12.06
CA ASP A 124 -14.62 16.01 -11.37
C ASP A 124 -14.87 15.19 -10.11
N ALA A 125 -14.34 13.96 -10.04
CA ALA A 125 -14.55 13.05 -8.92
C ALA A 125 -13.29 12.21 -8.66
N GLN A 126 -12.89 12.12 -7.40
CA GLN A 126 -11.75 11.31 -6.97
C GLN A 126 -12.19 10.35 -5.85
N PRO A 127 -12.91 9.27 -6.18
CA PRO A 127 -13.43 8.33 -5.20
C PRO A 127 -12.34 7.50 -4.51
N ALA A 128 -11.18 7.34 -5.14
CA ALA A 128 -10.04 6.55 -4.65
C ALA A 128 -8.90 7.49 -4.22
N LEU A 129 -9.01 8.01 -3.00
CA LEU A 129 -7.98 8.80 -2.33
C LEU A 129 -7.51 8.10 -1.06
N PRO A 130 -6.23 8.23 -0.71
CA PRO A 130 -5.73 7.71 0.55
C PRO A 130 -6.39 8.44 1.72
N ARG A 131 -6.64 7.71 2.80
CA ARG A 131 -7.21 8.22 4.04
C ARG A 131 -6.35 7.78 5.21
N GLU A 132 -6.10 8.69 6.12
CA GLU A 132 -5.50 8.33 7.41
C GLU A 132 -6.54 7.64 8.28
N VAL A 133 -6.13 6.51 8.86
CA VAL A 133 -6.91 5.74 9.83
C VAL A 133 -6.42 6.11 11.22
N ALA A 134 -7.35 6.31 12.13
CA ALA A 134 -6.99 6.59 13.52
C ALA A 134 -6.20 5.42 14.11
N VAL A 135 -5.05 5.72 14.68
CA VAL A 135 -4.18 4.74 15.32
C VAL A 135 -4.59 4.58 16.78
N GLY A 136 -4.78 3.35 17.22
CA GLY A 136 -5.15 2.97 18.58
C GLY A 136 -4.22 1.91 19.16
N ALA A 137 -4.62 1.35 20.30
CA ALA A 137 -3.90 0.26 20.95
C ALA A 137 -4.21 -1.13 20.32
N GLU A 138 -5.24 -1.20 19.51
CA GLU A 138 -5.64 -2.44 18.83
C GLU A 138 -4.81 -2.65 17.56
N ALA A 139 -4.70 -3.91 17.16
CA ALA A 139 -4.04 -4.28 15.90
C ALA A 139 -4.78 -3.64 14.71
N PRO A 140 -4.05 -3.08 13.72
CA PRO A 140 -4.67 -2.38 12.60
C PRO A 140 -5.48 -3.31 11.71
N GLU A 141 -6.65 -2.84 11.32
CA GLU A 141 -7.51 -3.51 10.36
C GLU A 141 -7.24 -3.01 8.93
N LEU A 142 -7.04 -3.95 8.01
CA LEU A 142 -6.89 -3.69 6.58
C LEU A 142 -8.24 -3.97 5.91
N PRO A 143 -8.97 -2.95 5.43
CA PRO A 143 -10.26 -3.14 4.78
C PRO A 143 -10.20 -4.11 3.59
N ALA A 144 -11.33 -4.68 3.20
CA ALA A 144 -11.44 -5.45 1.96
C ALA A 144 -10.98 -4.62 0.75
N ALA A 145 -10.39 -5.27 -0.25
CA ALA A 145 -9.92 -4.66 -1.50
C ALA A 145 -9.15 -3.35 -1.27
N SER A 146 -8.17 -3.36 -0.37
CA SER A 146 -7.42 -2.17 0.03
C SER A 146 -5.92 -2.29 -0.16
N TRP A 147 -5.29 -1.16 -0.44
CA TRP A 147 -3.86 -0.95 -0.26
C TRP A 147 -3.63 -0.14 1.02
N ASN A 148 -2.59 -0.49 1.79
CA ASN A 148 -2.32 0.10 3.07
C ASN A 148 -0.83 0.41 3.23
N MET A 149 -0.51 1.50 3.90
CA MET A 149 0.80 1.83 4.41
C MET A 149 0.71 2.00 5.93
N LEU A 150 1.50 1.23 6.66
CA LEU A 150 1.55 1.24 8.12
C LEU A 150 2.99 1.55 8.54
N ARG A 151 3.16 2.57 9.37
CA ARG A 151 4.45 2.99 9.86
C ARG A 151 4.55 2.77 11.36
N PHE A 152 5.51 1.96 11.74
CA PHE A 152 5.75 1.57 13.13
C PHE A 152 7.07 2.16 13.60
N ARG A 153 7.04 2.80 14.77
CA ARG A 153 8.25 3.24 15.47
C ARG A 153 8.78 2.11 16.34
N LEU A 154 10.06 1.81 16.18
CA LEU A 154 10.77 0.83 17.01
C LEU A 154 11.01 1.38 18.42
N SER A 155 10.90 0.51 19.43
CA SER A 155 11.09 0.86 20.87
C SER A 155 12.51 0.60 21.30
#